data_dc6e702cfa02129975933d152b58bf15
#
_entry.id   dc6e702cfa02129975933d152b58bf15
#
_cell.length_a   1.000
_cell.length_b   1.000
_cell.length_c   1.000
_cell.angle_alpha   90.00
_cell.angle_beta   90.00
_cell.angle_gamma   90.00
#
_symmetry.space_group_name_H-M   'P 1'
#
loop_
_entity.id
_entity.type
_entity.pdbx_description
1 polymer ?
#
loop_
_entity_poly.entity_id
_entity_poly.type
_entity_poly.pdbx_seq_one_letter_code
_entity_poly.pdbx_strand_id
1 'polypeptide(L)'
;MARCLFFSLWLLATAQLSAASLDPLVSDSGMWTLKPAAFEAKAKPLGFRWTSQVRDSARATEELSVFGLSAVEAIARFDAEVLKEITVTIYARGDAGSITKEAYGAQIRSAVETLNRSTGVKFAERGKDPSSAVKADGLIWSTPTAHYLLEYSATKEVKTRDIPFRAEFVRLEITPPQKASSLLSAALPTAVRAPFNGPQRVKRDPASSDVVISGVPMVDQGQKGYCVVASTERVMRYYGAQVDANELAQIANSDAEGGTSYAGMFSALKKVSARLKVRVRQIEEMNVKGILELIKDYNRVAKRSSLALIPDPGQQIDISAIYRQMELGALRETRTKNRSDFGRFQREVQTSIDQGVPLLWSVQLGLVKEPGVPQVGGGHMRLIIGYNLKTNELFYSDSWGAGHEQKRMLTDDAWTITTGMAAIEPT
;
A
#
# COMPACT_ATOMS: atom_id res chain seq x y z
N MET A 1 -53.37 47.92 -13.33
CA MET A 1 -52.67 47.28 -12.20
C MET A 1 -51.50 46.50 -12.80
N ALA A 2 -50.31 47.10 -12.81
CA ALA A 2 -49.09 46.46 -13.34
C ALA A 2 -48.34 45.78 -12.20
N ARG A 3 -48.14 44.46 -12.30
CA ARG A 3 -47.32 43.66 -11.36
C ARG A 3 -45.87 43.62 -11.91
N CYS A 4 -44.97 44.33 -11.24
CA CYS A 4 -43.53 44.18 -11.40
C CYS A 4 -43.08 42.86 -10.80
N LEU A 5 -42.52 41.96 -11.62
CA LEU A 5 -41.76 40.76 -11.19
C LEU A 5 -40.31 41.17 -10.99
N PHE A 6 -39.85 41.18 -9.75
CA PHE A 6 -38.43 41.27 -9.42
C PHE A 6 -37.79 39.88 -9.61
N PHE A 7 -36.93 39.71 -10.62
CA PHE A 7 -36.03 38.58 -10.75
C PHE A 7 -34.79 38.86 -9.91
N SER A 8 -34.65 38.19 -8.77
CA SER A 8 -33.41 38.20 -7.99
C SER A 8 -32.43 37.24 -8.62
N LEU A 9 -31.40 37.76 -9.26
CA LEU A 9 -30.26 37.00 -9.77
C LEU A 9 -29.39 36.60 -8.56
N TRP A 10 -29.43 35.32 -8.16
CA TRP A 10 -28.46 34.77 -7.24
C TRP A 10 -27.18 34.45 -8.02
N LEU A 11 -26.13 35.27 -7.85
CA LEU A 11 -24.77 34.93 -8.24
C LEU A 11 -24.26 33.80 -7.31
N LEU A 12 -24.30 32.60 -7.81
CA LEU A 12 -23.52 31.50 -7.22
C LEU A 12 -22.04 31.78 -7.47
N ALA A 13 -21.35 32.36 -6.49
CA ALA A 13 -19.90 32.41 -6.46
C ALA A 13 -19.40 30.96 -6.29
N THR A 14 -19.03 30.31 -7.37
CA THR A 14 -18.24 29.08 -7.31
C THR A 14 -16.86 29.45 -6.77
N ALA A 15 -16.65 29.23 -5.47
CA ALA A 15 -15.31 29.24 -4.92
C ALA A 15 -14.51 28.16 -5.66
N GLN A 16 -13.62 28.57 -6.57
CA GLN A 16 -12.59 27.69 -7.09
C GLN A 16 -11.72 27.31 -5.89
N LEU A 17 -11.84 26.09 -5.40
CA LEU A 17 -10.85 25.53 -4.49
C LEU A 17 -9.52 25.53 -5.23
N SER A 18 -8.63 26.43 -4.87
CA SER A 18 -7.26 26.43 -5.37
C SER A 18 -6.53 25.27 -4.74
N ALA A 19 -5.84 24.47 -5.54
CA ALA A 19 -5.01 23.39 -5.07
C ALA A 19 -4.04 23.89 -3.98
N ALA A 20 -3.89 23.14 -2.88
CA ALA A 20 -2.97 23.50 -1.81
C ALA A 20 -1.52 23.43 -2.33
N SER A 21 -0.81 24.56 -2.33
CA SER A 21 0.59 24.61 -2.76
C SER A 21 1.52 24.07 -1.68
N LEU A 22 2.37 23.11 -2.04
CA LEU A 22 3.45 22.61 -1.20
C LEU A 22 4.69 23.52 -1.20
N ASP A 23 4.75 24.54 -2.06
CA ASP A 23 5.92 25.40 -2.25
C ASP A 23 6.44 26.05 -0.96
N PRO A 24 5.59 26.58 -0.05
CA PRO A 24 6.07 27.14 1.21
C PRO A 24 6.74 26.12 2.12
N LEU A 25 6.34 24.86 2.02
CA LEU A 25 6.96 23.77 2.79
C LEU A 25 8.27 23.32 2.17
N VAL A 26 8.29 23.04 0.86
CA VAL A 26 9.46 22.43 0.18
C VAL A 26 10.55 23.44 -0.17
N SER A 27 10.28 24.73 -0.11
CA SER A 27 11.27 25.81 -0.29
C SER A 27 11.91 26.27 1.04
N ASP A 28 11.38 25.85 2.18
CA ASP A 28 11.91 26.20 3.50
C ASP A 28 13.11 25.31 3.84
N SER A 29 14.30 25.89 3.84
CA SER A 29 15.54 25.16 4.20
C SER A 29 15.50 24.57 5.62
N GLY A 30 14.69 25.13 6.53
CA GLY A 30 14.49 24.64 7.89
C GLY A 30 13.57 23.43 7.98
N MET A 31 12.90 23.01 6.90
CA MET A 31 11.95 21.90 6.95
C MET A 31 12.59 20.57 7.37
N TRP A 32 13.86 20.36 7.02
CA TRP A 32 14.59 19.13 7.34
C TRP A 32 14.92 18.96 8.83
N THR A 33 14.73 20.01 9.62
CA THR A 33 14.91 19.99 11.09
C THR A 33 13.60 19.96 11.84
N LEU A 34 12.45 19.98 11.13
CA LEU A 34 11.14 19.95 11.75
C LEU A 34 10.90 18.63 12.46
N LYS A 35 10.53 18.73 13.72
CA LYS A 35 9.97 17.62 14.48
C LYS A 35 8.52 17.36 14.08
N PRO A 36 7.96 16.15 14.29
CA PRO A 36 6.60 15.82 13.88
C PRO A 36 5.52 16.83 14.27
N ALA A 37 5.58 17.38 15.49
CA ALA A 37 4.61 18.38 15.93
C ALA A 37 4.72 19.71 15.18
N ALA A 38 5.94 20.18 14.89
CA ALA A 38 6.17 21.40 14.14
C ALA A 38 5.81 21.21 12.66
N PHE A 39 6.08 20.04 12.10
CA PHE A 39 5.65 19.66 10.76
C PHE A 39 4.12 19.65 10.68
N GLU A 40 3.44 19.02 11.63
CA GLU A 40 1.98 18.97 11.67
C GLU A 40 1.34 20.37 11.64
N ALA A 41 1.87 21.31 12.41
CA ALA A 41 1.38 22.68 12.43
C ALA A 41 1.47 23.39 11.06
N LYS A 42 2.56 23.13 10.30
CA LYS A 42 2.76 23.69 8.95
C LYS A 42 2.00 22.92 7.85
N ALA A 43 1.94 21.60 7.96
CA ALA A 43 1.49 20.71 6.90
C ALA A 43 -0.02 20.37 6.99
N LYS A 44 -0.64 20.49 8.17
CA LYS A 44 -2.09 20.24 8.35
C LYS A 44 -2.97 21.13 7.44
N PRO A 45 -2.70 22.44 7.25
CA PRO A 45 -3.42 23.27 6.30
C PRO A 45 -3.27 22.82 4.84
N LEU A 46 -2.22 22.05 4.53
CA LEU A 46 -1.94 21.47 3.21
C LEU A 46 -2.57 20.08 3.05
N GLY A 47 -3.44 19.66 3.96
CA GLY A 47 -4.12 18.37 3.89
C GLY A 47 -3.35 17.17 4.46
N PHE A 48 -2.12 17.36 4.98
CA PHE A 48 -1.38 16.25 5.57
C PHE A 48 -2.03 15.71 6.83
N ARG A 49 -2.14 14.38 6.89
CA ARG A 49 -2.60 13.63 8.07
C ARG A 49 -1.61 12.50 8.37
N TRP A 50 -1.36 12.24 9.64
CA TRP A 50 -0.53 11.12 10.04
C TRP A 50 -1.14 9.79 9.61
N THR A 51 -0.33 8.92 9.02
CA THR A 51 -0.75 7.58 8.62
C THR A 51 -0.63 6.56 9.75
N SER A 52 0.11 6.91 10.81
CA SER A 52 0.30 6.05 11.99
C SER A 52 0.34 6.85 13.29
N GLN A 53 0.06 6.18 14.42
CA GLN A 53 0.17 6.77 15.75
C GLN A 53 1.63 7.11 16.13
N VAL A 54 2.61 6.40 15.55
CA VAL A 54 4.04 6.65 15.79
C VAL A 54 4.57 7.86 15.00
N ARG A 55 3.75 8.45 14.12
CA ARG A 55 4.06 9.66 13.34
C ARG A 55 5.34 9.56 12.50
N ASP A 56 5.58 8.40 11.92
CA ASP A 56 6.70 8.13 11.02
C ASP A 56 6.39 8.47 9.56
N SER A 57 5.11 8.68 9.23
CA SER A 57 4.66 9.07 7.89
C SER A 57 3.38 9.91 7.96
N ALA A 58 3.33 10.98 7.15
CA ALA A 58 2.12 11.78 6.93
C ALA A 58 1.80 11.86 5.44
N ARG A 59 0.51 11.86 5.09
CA ARG A 59 0.00 11.79 3.72
C ARG A 59 -1.02 12.89 3.47
N ALA A 60 -0.98 13.48 2.27
CA ALA A 60 -1.98 14.39 1.73
C ALA A 60 -2.45 13.90 0.36
N THR A 61 -3.77 13.91 0.11
CA THR A 61 -4.40 13.40 -1.12
C THR A 61 -5.48 14.35 -1.67
N GLU A 62 -5.65 15.50 -1.04
CA GLU A 62 -6.52 16.57 -1.56
C GLU A 62 -5.84 17.24 -2.77
N GLU A 63 -6.52 18.10 -3.50
CA GLU A 63 -5.93 18.82 -4.62
C GLU A 63 -4.63 19.55 -4.21
N LEU A 64 -3.50 19.02 -4.70
CA LEU A 64 -2.16 19.48 -4.34
C LEU A 64 -1.45 20.05 -5.55
N SER A 65 -0.51 20.96 -5.30
CA SER A 65 0.46 21.39 -6.30
C SER A 65 1.86 21.57 -5.70
N VAL A 66 2.88 21.36 -6.52
CA VAL A 66 4.28 21.69 -6.19
C VAL A 66 4.89 22.44 -7.36
N PHE A 67 5.40 23.65 -7.11
CA PHE A 67 5.90 24.57 -8.15
C PHE A 67 4.91 24.81 -9.30
N GLY A 68 3.60 24.72 -9.02
CA GLY A 68 2.53 24.81 -10.04
C GLY A 68 2.24 23.52 -10.81
N LEU A 69 2.93 22.42 -10.52
CA LEU A 69 2.60 21.09 -11.04
C LEU A 69 1.50 20.48 -10.19
N SER A 70 0.38 20.08 -10.79
CA SER A 70 -0.66 19.33 -10.09
C SER A 70 -0.12 17.98 -9.61
N ALA A 71 -0.51 17.58 -8.42
CA ALA A 71 -0.14 16.32 -7.81
C ALA A 71 -1.37 15.58 -7.25
N VAL A 72 -1.34 14.27 -7.29
CA VAL A 72 -2.41 13.40 -6.78
C VAL A 72 -2.18 12.99 -5.33
N GLU A 73 -0.93 13.08 -4.86
CA GLU A 73 -0.55 12.66 -3.53
C GLU A 73 0.79 13.27 -3.11
N ALA A 74 0.92 13.53 -1.81
CA ALA A 74 2.21 13.83 -1.19
C ALA A 74 2.37 13.00 0.09
N ILE A 75 3.56 12.41 0.27
CA ILE A 75 3.91 11.62 1.46
C ILE A 75 5.18 12.19 2.06
N ALA A 76 5.11 12.59 3.34
CA ALA A 76 6.27 12.99 4.14
C ALA A 76 6.68 11.84 5.05
N ARG A 77 7.97 11.47 5.04
CA ARG A 77 8.52 10.36 5.84
C ARG A 77 9.54 10.84 6.85
N PHE A 78 9.44 10.29 8.05
CA PHE A 78 10.27 10.61 9.20
C PHE A 78 11.09 9.39 9.63
N ASP A 79 12.31 9.64 10.09
CA ASP A 79 13.15 8.64 10.75
C ASP A 79 13.74 9.28 12.01
N ALA A 80 13.59 8.61 13.16
CA ALA A 80 13.98 9.14 14.48
C ALA A 80 13.48 10.59 14.70
N GLU A 81 12.20 10.84 14.37
CA GLU A 81 11.53 12.15 14.47
C GLU A 81 12.12 13.25 13.57
N VAL A 82 12.91 12.93 12.56
CA VAL A 82 13.48 13.88 11.60
C VAL A 82 12.87 13.62 10.23
N LEU A 83 12.42 14.68 9.55
CA LEU A 83 11.93 14.59 8.18
C LEU A 83 13.07 14.18 7.25
N LYS A 84 12.88 13.10 6.53
CA LYS A 84 13.87 12.52 5.60
C LYS A 84 13.55 12.76 4.16
N GLU A 85 12.25 12.80 3.83
CA GLU A 85 11.81 12.77 2.45
C GLU A 85 10.38 13.30 2.34
N ILE A 86 10.09 14.01 1.25
CA ILE A 86 8.73 14.25 0.77
C ILE A 86 8.65 13.72 -0.65
N THR A 87 7.79 12.72 -0.87
CA THR A 87 7.48 12.19 -2.20
C THR A 87 6.18 12.81 -2.69
N VAL A 88 6.19 13.41 -3.88
CA VAL A 88 5.01 14.01 -4.52
C VAL A 88 4.71 13.24 -5.81
N THR A 89 3.57 12.58 -5.85
CA THR A 89 3.11 11.83 -7.04
C THR A 89 2.36 12.77 -7.96
N ILE A 90 2.93 13.04 -9.13
CA ILE A 90 2.33 13.88 -10.18
C ILE A 90 1.34 13.06 -11.01
N TYR A 91 1.71 11.83 -11.32
CA TYR A 91 0.87 10.86 -12.01
C TYR A 91 1.16 9.44 -11.50
N ALA A 92 0.11 8.67 -11.28
CA ALA A 92 0.19 7.23 -11.11
C ALA A 92 -1.00 6.58 -11.82
N ARG A 93 -0.74 5.53 -12.60
CA ARG A 93 -1.77 4.83 -13.36
C ARG A 93 -2.89 4.30 -12.48
N GLY A 94 -2.55 3.85 -11.30
CA GLY A 94 -3.51 3.35 -10.32
C GLY A 94 -4.44 4.40 -9.71
N ASP A 95 -4.13 5.70 -9.90
CA ASP A 95 -4.96 6.81 -9.43
C ASP A 95 -5.74 7.47 -10.55
N ALA A 96 -5.03 7.77 -11.64
CA ALA A 96 -5.52 8.60 -12.74
C ALA A 96 -5.96 7.79 -13.97
N GLY A 97 -5.82 6.46 -13.93
CA GLY A 97 -6.06 5.61 -15.11
C GLY A 97 -4.96 5.71 -16.14
N SER A 98 -5.20 5.13 -17.33
CA SER A 98 -4.22 5.10 -18.41
C SER A 98 -4.22 6.41 -19.20
N ILE A 99 -3.02 6.88 -19.59
CA ILE A 99 -2.82 8.05 -20.45
C ILE A 99 -2.00 7.67 -21.69
N THR A 100 -2.11 8.47 -22.75
CA THR A 100 -1.36 8.25 -23.98
C THR A 100 0.13 8.54 -23.79
N LYS A 101 0.96 8.03 -24.69
CA LYS A 101 2.41 8.29 -24.70
C LYS A 101 2.72 9.78 -24.84
N GLU A 102 1.94 10.49 -25.63
CA GLU A 102 2.07 11.94 -25.89
C GLU A 102 1.75 12.73 -24.62
N ALA A 103 0.64 12.40 -23.94
CA ALA A 103 0.23 13.05 -22.68
C ALA A 103 1.27 12.78 -21.57
N TYR A 104 1.75 11.54 -21.45
CA TYR A 104 2.81 11.17 -20.51
C TYR A 104 4.10 11.96 -20.76
N GLY A 105 4.54 12.03 -22.04
CA GLY A 105 5.70 12.82 -22.43
C GLY A 105 5.52 14.33 -22.16
N ALA A 106 4.31 14.85 -22.34
CA ALA A 106 4.00 16.24 -22.01
C ALA A 106 4.09 16.54 -20.52
N GLN A 107 3.61 15.64 -19.66
CA GLN A 107 3.75 15.78 -18.19
C GLN A 107 5.22 15.81 -17.76
N ILE A 108 6.06 14.92 -18.29
CA ILE A 108 7.49 14.91 -17.98
C ILE A 108 8.16 16.20 -18.42
N ARG A 109 7.92 16.68 -19.65
CA ARG A 109 8.48 17.95 -20.16
C ARG A 109 8.04 19.12 -19.28
N SER A 110 6.76 19.22 -18.94
CA SER A 110 6.25 20.26 -18.04
C SER A 110 6.93 20.24 -16.68
N ALA A 111 7.12 19.04 -16.10
CA ALA A 111 7.83 18.89 -14.83
C ALA A 111 9.29 19.35 -14.93
N VAL A 112 10.00 18.96 -15.98
CA VAL A 112 11.40 19.35 -16.24
C VAL A 112 11.53 20.86 -16.39
N GLU A 113 10.69 21.50 -17.22
CA GLU A 113 10.69 22.95 -17.43
C GLU A 113 10.41 23.71 -16.14
N THR A 114 9.44 23.22 -15.38
CA THR A 114 9.06 23.82 -14.11
C THR A 114 10.17 23.71 -13.09
N LEU A 115 10.78 22.54 -12.92
CA LEU A 115 11.88 22.33 -11.98
C LEU A 115 13.13 23.14 -12.37
N ASN A 116 13.48 23.23 -13.67
CA ASN A 116 14.57 24.10 -14.13
C ASN A 116 14.33 25.56 -13.75
N ARG A 117 13.09 26.05 -13.89
CA ARG A 117 12.72 27.44 -13.54
C ARG A 117 12.72 27.67 -12.05
N SER A 118 12.12 26.76 -11.26
CA SER A 118 11.93 26.93 -9.84
C SER A 118 13.20 26.73 -9.03
N THR A 119 14.09 25.85 -9.48
CA THR A 119 15.36 25.60 -8.81
C THR A 119 16.51 26.51 -9.28
N GLY A 120 16.40 27.07 -10.49
CA GLY A 120 17.45 27.87 -11.12
C GLY A 120 18.71 27.08 -11.52
N VAL A 121 18.68 25.75 -11.42
CA VAL A 121 19.80 24.88 -11.79
C VAL A 121 19.39 23.89 -12.88
N LYS A 122 20.39 23.38 -13.61
CA LYS A 122 20.17 22.32 -14.60
C LYS A 122 20.19 20.96 -13.91
N PHE A 123 19.40 20.04 -14.42
CA PHE A 123 19.40 18.65 -13.94
C PHE A 123 20.65 17.88 -14.38
N ALA A 124 20.97 16.84 -13.60
CA ALA A 124 21.83 15.74 -13.99
C ALA A 124 20.98 14.46 -14.19
N GLU A 125 21.35 13.61 -15.12
CA GLU A 125 20.71 12.30 -15.25
C GLU A 125 21.09 11.40 -14.06
N ARG A 126 20.09 10.73 -13.47
CA ARG A 126 20.36 9.68 -12.49
C ARG A 126 20.89 8.45 -13.20
N GLY A 127 21.94 7.87 -12.63
CA GLY A 127 22.41 6.53 -13.07
C GLY A 127 21.35 5.44 -12.84
N LYS A 128 21.60 4.26 -13.38
CA LYS A 128 20.73 3.09 -13.15
C LYS A 128 20.74 2.71 -11.68
N ASP A 129 19.55 2.52 -11.11
CA ASP A 129 19.38 1.97 -9.77
C ASP A 129 19.19 0.44 -9.86
N PRO A 130 20.20 -0.36 -9.47
CA PRO A 130 20.10 -1.81 -9.49
C PRO A 130 19.17 -2.38 -8.41
N SER A 131 18.82 -1.60 -7.37
CA SER A 131 17.97 -2.00 -6.26
C SER A 131 16.48 -1.76 -6.53
N SER A 132 16.13 -0.90 -7.48
CA SER A 132 14.74 -0.63 -7.84
C SER A 132 14.04 -1.88 -8.39
N ALA A 133 12.80 -2.09 -7.98
CA ALA A 133 11.96 -3.20 -8.47
C ALA A 133 11.62 -3.05 -9.97
N VAL A 134 11.61 -1.83 -10.48
CA VAL A 134 11.27 -1.48 -11.85
C VAL A 134 12.40 -0.71 -12.55
N LYS A 135 12.28 -0.51 -13.85
CA LYS A 135 13.15 0.39 -14.60
C LYS A 135 12.51 1.77 -14.62
N ALA A 136 13.05 2.69 -13.83
CA ALA A 136 12.65 4.08 -13.85
C ALA A 136 13.82 4.95 -14.35
N ASP A 137 13.52 5.94 -15.18
CA ASP A 137 14.43 7.01 -15.55
C ASP A 137 14.35 8.10 -14.47
N GLY A 138 15.44 8.83 -14.26
CA GLY A 138 15.50 9.84 -13.20
C GLY A 138 16.33 11.06 -13.57
N LEU A 139 15.87 12.24 -13.17
CA LEU A 139 16.54 13.53 -13.34
C LEU A 139 16.70 14.20 -11.97
N ILE A 140 17.90 14.72 -11.66
CA ILE A 140 18.24 15.26 -10.34
C ILE A 140 18.58 16.74 -10.45
N TRP A 141 17.93 17.57 -9.65
CA TRP A 141 18.29 18.96 -9.38
C TRP A 141 18.85 19.07 -7.97
N SER A 142 20.05 19.64 -7.85
CA SER A 142 20.71 19.82 -6.56
C SER A 142 20.80 21.30 -6.23
N THR A 143 20.14 21.70 -5.14
CA THR A 143 20.17 23.06 -4.61
C THR A 143 20.82 23.07 -3.22
N PRO A 144 21.17 24.23 -2.67
CA PRO A 144 21.68 24.33 -1.29
C PRO A 144 20.63 23.92 -0.24
N THR A 145 19.34 23.90 -0.58
CA THR A 145 18.22 23.65 0.35
C THR A 145 17.63 22.24 0.25
N ALA A 146 17.70 21.62 -0.93
CA ALA A 146 17.14 20.29 -1.17
C ALA A 146 17.71 19.65 -2.44
N HIS A 147 17.55 18.32 -2.54
CA HIS A 147 17.64 17.58 -3.80
C HIS A 147 16.25 17.21 -4.28
N TYR A 148 16.05 17.35 -5.57
CA TYR A 148 14.81 17.02 -6.26
C TYR A 148 15.11 15.92 -7.28
N LEU A 149 14.55 14.76 -7.10
CA LEU A 149 14.64 13.64 -8.03
C LEU A 149 13.28 13.45 -8.73
N LEU A 150 13.20 13.82 -9.99
CA LEU A 150 12.05 13.47 -10.83
C LEU A 150 12.27 12.09 -11.39
N GLU A 151 11.45 11.14 -10.93
CA GLU A 151 11.44 9.76 -11.44
C GLU A 151 10.18 9.52 -12.28
N TYR A 152 10.37 8.75 -13.35
CA TYR A 152 9.25 8.35 -14.19
C TYR A 152 9.49 6.97 -14.81
N SER A 153 8.43 6.20 -14.91
CA SER A 153 8.47 4.84 -15.45
C SER A 153 7.32 4.58 -16.40
N ALA A 154 7.62 3.82 -17.45
CA ALA A 154 6.63 3.33 -18.41
C ALA A 154 7.01 1.95 -18.94
N THR A 155 6.01 1.13 -19.20
CA THR A 155 6.16 -0.10 -19.99
C THR A 155 6.24 0.28 -21.46
N LYS A 156 7.38 -0.04 -22.11
CA LYS A 156 7.59 0.26 -23.54
C LYS A 156 6.73 -0.64 -24.42
N GLU A 157 6.22 -0.09 -25.49
CA GLU A 157 5.55 -0.86 -26.54
C GLU A 157 6.50 -1.92 -27.15
N VAL A 158 6.02 -3.15 -27.25
CA VAL A 158 6.73 -4.25 -27.93
C VAL A 158 5.77 -4.89 -28.95
N LYS A 159 5.78 -4.38 -30.18
CA LYS A 159 4.88 -4.82 -31.27
C LYS A 159 4.93 -6.32 -31.53
N THR A 160 6.11 -6.94 -31.46
CA THR A 160 6.30 -8.38 -31.69
C THR A 160 5.66 -9.28 -30.62
N ARG A 161 5.24 -8.71 -29.46
CA ARG A 161 4.62 -9.40 -28.33
C ARG A 161 3.25 -8.85 -27.99
N ASP A 162 2.70 -7.94 -28.79
CA ASP A 162 1.44 -7.25 -28.53
C ASP A 162 1.37 -6.58 -27.14
N ILE A 163 2.50 -6.01 -26.72
CA ILE A 163 2.58 -5.25 -25.46
C ILE A 163 2.40 -3.78 -25.81
N PRO A 164 1.29 -3.12 -25.41
CA PRO A 164 1.09 -1.70 -25.67
C PRO A 164 1.98 -0.84 -24.75
N PHE A 165 2.18 0.43 -25.16
CA PHE A 165 2.74 1.44 -24.28
C PHE A 165 1.83 1.62 -23.07
N ARG A 166 2.44 1.76 -21.89
CA ARG A 166 1.71 2.01 -20.65
C ARG A 166 2.52 2.93 -19.75
N ALA A 167 2.00 4.14 -19.52
CA ALA A 167 2.53 5.04 -18.50
C ALA A 167 2.29 4.43 -17.12
N GLU A 168 3.27 4.44 -16.23
CA GLU A 168 3.14 3.85 -14.89
C GLU A 168 3.08 4.93 -13.82
N PHE A 169 4.12 5.76 -13.71
CA PHE A 169 4.13 6.89 -12.77
C PHE A 169 5.07 8.02 -13.21
N VAL A 170 4.82 9.20 -12.65
CA VAL A 170 5.72 10.36 -12.60
C VAL A 170 5.67 10.88 -11.16
N ARG A 171 6.82 10.91 -10.48
CA ARG A 171 6.92 11.37 -9.08
C ARG A 171 8.13 12.27 -8.87
N LEU A 172 8.02 13.15 -7.91
CA LEU A 172 9.10 14.03 -7.44
C LEU A 172 9.45 13.64 -6.00
N GLU A 173 10.66 13.13 -5.80
CA GLU A 173 11.20 12.88 -4.47
C GLU A 173 12.05 14.08 -4.06
N ILE A 174 11.79 14.62 -2.87
CA ILE A 174 12.47 15.79 -2.31
C ILE A 174 13.16 15.34 -1.04
N THR A 175 14.49 15.50 -0.98
CA THR A 175 15.33 15.06 0.14
C THR A 175 16.24 16.17 0.63
N PRO A 176 16.81 16.06 1.87
CA PRO A 176 17.77 17.02 2.38
C PRO A 176 18.96 17.21 1.44
N PRO A 177 19.61 18.39 1.44
CA PRO A 177 20.81 18.61 0.66
C PRO A 177 21.92 17.66 1.13
N GLN A 178 22.48 16.90 0.20
CA GLN A 178 23.60 15.99 0.44
C GLN A 178 24.90 16.60 -0.12
N LYS A 179 26.06 16.19 0.39
CA LYS A 179 27.34 16.60 -0.22
C LYS A 179 27.41 16.04 -1.65
N ALA A 180 27.75 16.90 -2.61
CA ALA A 180 27.72 16.60 -4.06
C ALA A 180 28.48 15.32 -4.48
N SER A 181 29.47 14.88 -3.68
CA SER A 181 30.22 13.65 -3.93
C SER A 181 29.43 12.34 -3.81
N SER A 182 28.27 12.35 -3.12
CA SER A 182 27.47 11.15 -2.94
C SER A 182 26.42 10.94 -4.05
N LEU A 183 26.12 11.98 -4.84
CA LEU A 183 25.10 11.92 -5.90
C LEU A 183 25.65 11.48 -7.26
N LEU A 184 26.94 11.80 -7.54
CA LEU A 184 27.61 11.43 -8.79
C LEU A 184 28.09 9.97 -8.76
N SER A 185 28.34 9.39 -7.59
CA SER A 185 28.40 7.96 -7.46
C SER A 185 26.95 7.47 -7.50
N ALA A 186 26.51 7.01 -8.66
CA ALA A 186 25.20 6.43 -8.92
C ALA A 186 24.89 5.10 -8.14
N ALA A 187 25.61 4.84 -7.09
CA ALA A 187 25.24 4.07 -5.96
C ALA A 187 24.73 5.08 -4.91
N LEU A 188 23.40 5.31 -4.82
CA LEU A 188 22.84 5.38 -3.48
C LEU A 188 23.62 4.33 -2.70
N PRO A 189 24.23 4.65 -1.52
CA PRO A 189 24.92 3.63 -0.80
C PRO A 189 23.94 2.47 -0.77
N THR A 190 24.31 1.37 -1.40
CA THR A 190 23.76 0.08 -1.07
C THR A 190 24.13 0.00 0.40
N ALA A 191 23.27 0.59 1.23
CA ALA A 191 23.41 0.46 2.66
C ALA A 191 23.54 -1.04 2.80
N VAL A 192 24.74 -1.49 3.17
CA VAL A 192 24.97 -2.92 3.41
C VAL A 192 23.90 -3.23 4.43
N ARG A 193 22.82 -3.82 3.95
CA ARG A 193 21.64 -4.05 4.74
C ARG A 193 22.14 -4.89 5.90
N ALA A 194 22.14 -4.34 7.10
CA ALA A 194 22.47 -5.15 8.28
C ALA A 194 21.60 -6.39 8.20
N PRO A 195 22.14 -7.60 8.45
CA PRO A 195 21.35 -8.81 8.37
C PRO A 195 20.06 -8.62 9.16
N PHE A 196 18.93 -8.84 8.52
CA PHE A 196 17.64 -8.70 9.19
C PHE A 196 17.52 -9.72 10.30
N ASN A 197 17.34 -9.27 11.54
CA ASN A 197 17.15 -10.13 12.70
C ASN A 197 15.67 -10.09 13.13
N GLY A 198 14.87 -10.95 12.53
CA GLY A 198 13.43 -11.04 12.78
C GLY A 198 13.10 -11.34 14.25
N PRO A 199 13.71 -12.36 14.90
CA PRO A 199 13.40 -12.69 16.29
C PRO A 199 13.58 -11.53 17.27
N GLN A 200 14.50 -10.60 17.05
CA GLN A 200 14.66 -9.41 17.89
C GLN A 200 13.51 -8.39 17.75
N ARG A 201 12.71 -8.51 16.72
CA ARG A 201 11.53 -7.68 16.49
C ARG A 201 10.28 -8.24 17.17
N VAL A 202 10.35 -9.44 17.72
CA VAL A 202 9.21 -10.11 18.38
C VAL A 202 9.16 -9.69 19.84
N LYS A 203 8.10 -9.00 20.21
CA LYS A 203 7.79 -8.66 21.61
C LYS A 203 6.91 -9.76 22.19
N ARG A 204 7.26 -10.22 23.38
CA ARG A 204 6.49 -11.20 24.17
C ARG A 204 6.13 -10.55 25.49
N ASP A 205 4.84 -10.42 25.77
CA ASP A 205 4.34 -9.89 27.04
C ASP A 205 4.03 -11.06 27.99
N PRO A 206 4.78 -11.24 29.07
CA PRO A 206 4.53 -12.32 30.03
C PRO A 206 3.17 -12.20 30.74
N ALA A 207 2.65 -10.98 30.92
CA ALA A 207 1.40 -10.75 31.63
C ALA A 207 0.19 -11.14 30.77
N SER A 208 0.11 -10.65 29.53
CA SER A 208 -0.98 -10.95 28.60
C SER A 208 -0.77 -12.25 27.83
N SER A 209 0.46 -12.74 27.70
CA SER A 209 0.89 -13.82 26.80
C SER A 209 0.80 -13.45 25.32
N ASP A 210 0.79 -12.17 25.01
CA ASP A 210 0.82 -11.66 23.64
C ASP A 210 2.20 -11.85 23.02
N VAL A 211 2.23 -12.29 21.76
CA VAL A 211 3.42 -12.41 20.94
C VAL A 211 3.20 -11.57 19.68
N VAL A 212 3.95 -10.47 19.52
CA VAL A 212 3.69 -9.48 18.47
C VAL A 212 4.97 -9.00 17.81
N ILE A 213 4.99 -8.95 16.49
CA ILE A 213 6.05 -8.31 15.71
C ILE A 213 5.93 -6.79 15.86
N SER A 214 7.03 -6.13 16.20
CA SER A 214 7.12 -4.67 16.31
C SER A 214 7.86 -4.06 15.14
N GLY A 215 7.54 -2.79 14.82
CA GLY A 215 8.25 -2.00 13.82
C GLY A 215 7.82 -2.29 12.37
N VAL A 216 6.67 -2.93 12.14
CA VAL A 216 6.05 -2.99 10.81
C VAL A 216 5.49 -1.60 10.50
N PRO A 217 6.00 -0.90 9.46
CA PRO A 217 5.56 0.47 9.18
C PRO A 217 4.11 0.48 8.68
N MET A 218 3.41 1.60 8.89
CA MET A 218 2.11 1.83 8.29
C MET A 218 2.29 2.42 6.89
N VAL A 219 1.54 1.90 5.93
CA VAL A 219 1.29 2.50 4.63
C VAL A 219 -0.21 2.59 4.47
N ASP A 220 -0.73 3.80 4.34
CA ASP A 220 -2.15 4.03 4.11
C ASP A 220 -2.45 3.85 2.62
N GLN A 221 -3.30 2.89 2.29
CA GLN A 221 -3.71 2.61 0.90
C GLN A 221 -4.62 3.70 0.31
N GLY A 222 -5.24 4.53 1.16
CA GLY A 222 -6.25 5.51 0.75
C GLY A 222 -7.54 4.87 0.24
N GLN A 223 -8.19 5.54 -0.69
CA GLN A 223 -9.46 5.10 -1.30
C GLN A 223 -9.29 4.09 -2.43
N LYS A 224 -8.05 3.68 -2.72
CA LYS A 224 -7.69 2.80 -3.83
C LYS A 224 -7.85 1.33 -3.48
N GLY A 225 -8.04 0.47 -4.48
CA GLY A 225 -7.94 -1.00 -4.35
C GLY A 225 -6.50 -1.51 -4.11
N TYR A 226 -5.69 -0.78 -3.35
CA TYR A 226 -4.25 -0.99 -3.17
C TYR A 226 -3.90 -1.77 -1.89
N CYS A 227 -4.85 -2.44 -1.26
CA CYS A 227 -4.58 -3.20 -0.04
C CYS A 227 -3.42 -4.22 -0.22
N VAL A 228 -3.35 -4.90 -1.36
CA VAL A 228 -2.28 -5.85 -1.67
C VAL A 228 -0.94 -5.13 -1.86
N VAL A 229 -0.94 -4.00 -2.58
CA VAL A 229 0.25 -3.16 -2.83
C VAL A 229 0.76 -2.58 -1.51
N ALA A 230 -0.10 -1.92 -0.74
CA ALA A 230 0.25 -1.29 0.53
C ALA A 230 0.76 -2.31 1.57
N SER A 231 0.07 -3.45 1.72
CA SER A 231 0.53 -4.51 2.63
C SER A 231 1.87 -5.09 2.21
N THR A 232 2.12 -5.23 0.90
CA THR A 232 3.40 -5.68 0.37
C THR A 232 4.50 -4.65 0.62
N GLU A 233 4.25 -3.35 0.37
CA GLU A 233 5.19 -2.26 0.68
C GLU A 233 5.57 -2.26 2.16
N ARG A 234 4.59 -2.42 3.06
CA ARG A 234 4.84 -2.48 4.51
C ARG A 234 5.82 -3.59 4.88
N VAL A 235 5.64 -4.79 4.33
CA VAL A 235 6.56 -5.92 4.55
C VAL A 235 7.93 -5.64 3.96
N MET A 236 8.01 -5.10 2.75
CA MET A 236 9.28 -4.76 2.11
C MET A 236 10.04 -3.69 2.89
N ARG A 237 9.36 -2.62 3.31
CA ARG A 237 9.95 -1.55 4.14
C ARG A 237 10.36 -2.06 5.53
N TYR A 238 9.60 -2.95 6.13
CA TYR A 238 9.96 -3.62 7.39
C TYR A 238 11.31 -4.34 7.29
N TYR A 239 11.62 -4.91 6.14
CA TYR A 239 12.93 -5.47 5.84
C TYR A 239 13.95 -4.41 5.37
N GLY A 240 13.59 -3.12 5.31
CA GLY A 240 14.45 -2.02 4.87
C GLY A 240 14.61 -1.94 3.34
N ALA A 241 13.73 -2.56 2.53
CA ALA A 241 13.74 -2.36 1.08
C ALA A 241 13.15 -1.00 0.73
N GLN A 242 13.78 -0.33 -0.22
CA GLN A 242 13.32 0.96 -0.76
C GLN A 242 12.42 0.71 -1.98
N VAL A 243 11.25 0.13 -1.74
CA VAL A 243 10.22 -0.16 -2.76
C VAL A 243 8.94 0.53 -2.33
N ASP A 244 8.31 1.26 -3.23
CA ASP A 244 7.06 1.95 -2.93
C ASP A 244 5.84 1.37 -3.66
N ALA A 245 4.65 1.93 -3.34
CA ALA A 245 3.39 1.51 -3.92
C ALA A 245 3.36 1.61 -5.45
N ASN A 246 3.97 2.64 -6.06
CA ASN A 246 3.94 2.82 -7.52
C ASN A 246 4.75 1.73 -8.25
N GLU A 247 5.93 1.39 -7.70
CA GLU A 247 6.75 0.30 -8.23
C GLU A 247 6.05 -1.06 -8.09
N LEU A 248 5.46 -1.32 -6.92
CA LEU A 248 4.72 -2.55 -6.66
C LEU A 248 3.47 -2.66 -7.54
N ALA A 249 2.73 -1.56 -7.73
CA ALA A 249 1.60 -1.50 -8.64
C ALA A 249 2.01 -1.79 -10.09
N GLN A 250 3.15 -1.24 -10.53
CA GLN A 250 3.69 -1.50 -11.86
C GLN A 250 4.02 -2.97 -12.08
N ILE A 251 4.77 -3.62 -11.16
CA ILE A 251 5.14 -5.04 -11.32
C ILE A 251 3.93 -5.96 -11.25
N ALA A 252 2.93 -5.62 -10.44
CA ALA A 252 1.69 -6.38 -10.28
C ALA A 252 0.67 -6.11 -11.40
N ASN A 253 0.94 -5.14 -12.28
CA ASN A 253 0.02 -4.67 -13.31
C ASN A 253 -1.33 -4.17 -12.73
N SER A 254 -1.27 -3.48 -11.59
CA SER A 254 -2.44 -2.88 -10.95
C SER A 254 -3.03 -1.77 -11.80
N ASP A 255 -4.34 -1.57 -11.74
CA ASP A 255 -5.03 -0.46 -12.40
C ASP A 255 -6.05 0.20 -11.46
N ALA A 256 -6.62 1.34 -11.90
CA ALA A 256 -7.54 2.13 -11.10
C ALA A 256 -8.89 1.43 -10.86
N GLU A 257 -9.33 0.57 -11.78
CA GLU A 257 -10.65 -0.08 -11.74
C GLU A 257 -10.60 -1.44 -11.04
N GLY A 258 -9.63 -2.29 -11.43
CA GLY A 258 -9.51 -3.67 -10.95
C GLY A 258 -8.64 -3.84 -9.71
N GLY A 259 -7.88 -2.81 -9.32
CA GLY A 259 -6.94 -2.89 -8.19
C GLY A 259 -5.82 -3.90 -8.44
N THR A 260 -5.46 -4.66 -7.40
CA THR A 260 -4.38 -5.65 -7.45
C THR A 260 -4.86 -7.01 -6.95
N SER A 261 -4.80 -8.03 -7.81
CA SER A 261 -5.13 -9.39 -7.37
C SER A 261 -4.00 -9.98 -6.52
N TYR A 262 -4.37 -10.79 -5.54
CA TYR A 262 -3.44 -11.57 -4.71
C TYR A 262 -2.49 -12.41 -5.57
N ALA A 263 -3.02 -13.25 -6.46
CA ALA A 263 -2.22 -14.11 -7.33
C ALA A 263 -1.31 -13.32 -8.28
N GLY A 264 -1.80 -12.20 -8.82
CA GLY A 264 -1.03 -11.29 -9.69
C GLY A 264 0.19 -10.73 -8.97
N MET A 265 0.02 -10.20 -7.76
CA MET A 265 1.12 -9.67 -6.93
C MET A 265 2.16 -10.75 -6.64
N PHE A 266 1.74 -11.94 -6.20
CA PHE A 266 2.70 -13.02 -5.88
C PHE A 266 3.47 -13.51 -7.09
N SER A 267 2.80 -13.66 -8.24
CA SER A 267 3.48 -13.98 -9.50
C SER A 267 4.50 -12.92 -9.89
N ALA A 268 4.16 -11.64 -9.71
CA ALA A 268 5.04 -10.52 -9.99
C ALA A 268 6.25 -10.47 -9.04
N LEU A 269 6.03 -10.62 -7.74
CA LEU A 269 7.09 -10.64 -6.73
C LEU A 269 8.09 -11.78 -6.95
N LYS A 270 7.62 -12.98 -7.33
CA LYS A 270 8.52 -14.11 -7.67
C LYS A 270 9.49 -13.75 -8.79
N LYS A 271 9.08 -12.95 -9.79
CA LYS A 271 9.94 -12.53 -10.90
C LYS A 271 11.04 -11.54 -10.49
N VAL A 272 10.81 -10.75 -9.46
CA VAL A 272 11.75 -9.73 -8.97
C VAL A 272 12.39 -10.07 -7.62
N SER A 273 12.08 -11.24 -7.06
CA SER A 273 12.48 -11.66 -5.72
C SER A 273 14.01 -11.64 -5.49
N ALA A 274 14.78 -12.10 -6.46
CA ALA A 274 16.24 -12.08 -6.38
C ALA A 274 16.80 -10.63 -6.30
N ARG A 275 16.21 -9.69 -7.07
CA ARG A 275 16.59 -8.27 -7.04
C ARG A 275 16.23 -7.63 -5.70
N LEU A 276 15.07 -7.95 -5.16
CA LEU A 276 14.60 -7.45 -3.88
C LEU A 276 15.20 -8.19 -2.68
N LYS A 277 16.04 -9.22 -2.92
CA LYS A 277 16.64 -10.07 -1.87
C LYS A 277 15.58 -10.62 -0.92
N VAL A 278 14.52 -11.22 -1.48
CA VAL A 278 13.46 -11.86 -0.72
C VAL A 278 13.09 -13.21 -1.36
N ARG A 279 12.53 -14.08 -0.53
CA ARG A 279 11.85 -15.31 -0.96
C ARG A 279 10.36 -15.15 -0.70
N VAL A 280 9.54 -15.52 -1.69
CA VAL A 280 8.08 -15.48 -1.58
C VAL A 280 7.56 -16.90 -1.40
N ARG A 281 6.94 -17.18 -0.26
CA ARG A 281 6.37 -18.49 0.08
C ARG A 281 4.85 -18.37 0.20
N GLN A 282 4.13 -18.99 -0.71
CA GLN A 282 2.68 -19.11 -0.65
C GLN A 282 2.31 -20.23 0.33
N ILE A 283 1.44 -19.94 1.28
CA ILE A 283 1.07 -20.85 2.37
C ILE A 283 -0.36 -21.36 2.16
N GLU A 284 -1.28 -20.46 1.81
CA GLU A 284 -2.69 -20.78 1.59
C GLU A 284 -3.21 -20.02 0.38
N GLU A 285 -4.08 -20.67 -0.41
CA GLU A 285 -4.75 -20.04 -1.55
C GLU A 285 -6.12 -20.68 -1.78
N MET A 286 -7.15 -19.85 -1.75
CA MET A 286 -8.50 -20.25 -2.18
C MET A 286 -8.59 -20.19 -3.71
N ASN A 287 -8.23 -21.27 -4.36
CA ASN A 287 -8.39 -21.42 -5.81
C ASN A 287 -9.77 -21.98 -6.17
N VAL A 288 -10.04 -22.14 -7.47
CA VAL A 288 -11.32 -22.65 -7.99
C VAL A 288 -11.70 -23.99 -7.35
N LYS A 289 -10.77 -24.93 -7.24
CA LYS A 289 -11.01 -26.23 -6.61
C LYS A 289 -11.37 -26.07 -5.13
N GLY A 290 -10.61 -25.24 -4.41
CA GLY A 290 -10.83 -25.00 -2.99
C GLY A 290 -12.19 -24.38 -2.69
N ILE A 291 -12.67 -23.43 -3.53
CA ILE A 291 -13.99 -22.83 -3.33
C ILE A 291 -15.12 -23.82 -3.63
N LEU A 292 -14.99 -24.69 -4.63
CA LEU A 292 -15.98 -25.73 -4.92
C LEU A 292 -16.04 -26.78 -3.80
N GLU A 293 -14.90 -27.16 -3.24
CA GLU A 293 -14.85 -28.06 -2.07
C GLU A 293 -15.48 -27.37 -0.83
N LEU A 294 -15.19 -26.09 -0.61
CA LEU A 294 -15.80 -25.30 0.47
C LEU A 294 -17.34 -25.26 0.35
N ILE A 295 -17.87 -24.99 -0.85
CA ILE A 295 -19.32 -25.00 -1.10
C ILE A 295 -19.93 -26.38 -0.75
N LYS A 296 -19.30 -27.44 -1.21
CA LYS A 296 -19.77 -28.82 -0.94
C LYS A 296 -19.79 -29.11 0.56
N ASP A 297 -18.76 -28.72 1.28
CA ASP A 297 -18.65 -28.97 2.71
C ASP A 297 -19.58 -28.06 3.52
N TYR A 298 -19.71 -26.80 3.15
CA TYR A 298 -20.69 -25.87 3.71
C TYR A 298 -22.12 -26.40 3.52
N ASN A 299 -22.49 -26.85 2.33
CA ASN A 299 -23.81 -27.34 2.06
C ASN A 299 -24.20 -28.60 2.90
N ARG A 300 -23.21 -29.42 3.29
CA ARG A 300 -23.45 -30.50 4.27
C ARG A 300 -23.81 -29.98 5.66
N VAL A 301 -23.14 -28.92 6.12
CA VAL A 301 -23.43 -28.25 7.40
C VAL A 301 -24.79 -27.53 7.30
N ALA A 302 -24.98 -26.72 6.27
CA ALA A 302 -26.17 -25.91 6.05
C ALA A 302 -27.45 -26.81 6.00
N LYS A 303 -27.36 -27.95 5.33
CA LYS A 303 -28.49 -28.92 5.27
C LYS A 303 -28.87 -29.43 6.67
N ARG A 304 -27.91 -29.74 7.54
CA ARG A 304 -28.16 -30.18 8.92
C ARG A 304 -28.79 -29.09 9.79
N SER A 305 -28.43 -27.84 9.51
CA SER A 305 -28.89 -26.66 10.25
C SER A 305 -30.11 -25.98 9.62
N SER A 306 -30.73 -26.60 8.59
CA SER A 306 -31.86 -26.03 7.85
C SER A 306 -31.61 -24.65 7.24
N LEU A 307 -30.36 -24.38 6.84
CA LEU A 307 -29.94 -23.15 6.18
C LEU A 307 -30.04 -23.26 4.67
N ALA A 308 -30.04 -22.11 3.98
CA ALA A 308 -29.98 -22.04 2.53
C ALA A 308 -28.71 -22.71 1.99
N LEU A 309 -28.82 -23.46 0.93
CA LEU A 309 -27.70 -24.08 0.24
C LEU A 309 -27.12 -23.10 -0.78
N ILE A 310 -25.81 -23.13 -0.94
CA ILE A 310 -25.13 -22.40 -2.00
C ILE A 310 -25.27 -23.19 -3.31
N PRO A 311 -25.83 -22.60 -4.38
CA PRO A 311 -25.93 -23.26 -5.68
C PRO A 311 -24.55 -23.47 -6.31
N ASP A 312 -24.50 -24.36 -7.32
CA ASP A 312 -23.31 -24.51 -8.16
C ASP A 312 -23.03 -23.17 -8.88
N PRO A 313 -21.84 -22.55 -8.69
CA PRO A 313 -21.51 -21.26 -9.30
C PRO A 313 -21.28 -21.33 -10.82
N GLY A 314 -21.25 -22.53 -11.42
CA GLY A 314 -20.99 -22.74 -12.84
C GLY A 314 -19.57 -22.31 -13.25
N GLN A 315 -19.46 -21.68 -14.43
CA GLN A 315 -18.15 -21.28 -14.98
C GLN A 315 -17.61 -19.96 -14.45
N GLN A 316 -18.47 -19.10 -13.90
CA GLN A 316 -18.09 -17.79 -13.35
C GLN A 316 -18.09 -17.85 -11.83
N ILE A 317 -16.91 -17.90 -11.24
CA ILE A 317 -16.73 -18.00 -9.79
C ILE A 317 -16.39 -16.60 -9.22
N ASP A 318 -17.39 -15.97 -8.59
CA ASP A 318 -17.20 -14.80 -7.73
C ASP A 318 -17.11 -15.26 -6.28
N ILE A 319 -15.88 -15.35 -5.77
CA ILE A 319 -15.61 -15.79 -4.40
C ILE A 319 -16.35 -14.91 -3.39
N SER A 320 -16.35 -13.59 -3.56
CA SER A 320 -17.01 -12.67 -2.65
C SER A 320 -18.54 -12.84 -2.65
N ALA A 321 -19.14 -13.07 -3.82
CA ALA A 321 -20.58 -13.35 -3.92
C ALA A 321 -20.94 -14.67 -3.25
N ILE A 322 -20.10 -15.69 -3.35
CA ILE A 322 -20.27 -16.98 -2.69
C ILE A 322 -20.22 -16.83 -1.18
N TYR A 323 -19.19 -16.16 -0.66
CA TYR A 323 -19.04 -15.94 0.78
C TYR A 323 -20.21 -15.13 1.38
N ARG A 324 -20.74 -14.13 0.66
CA ARG A 324 -21.91 -13.34 1.11
C ARG A 324 -23.19 -14.16 1.30
N GLN A 325 -23.30 -15.32 0.67
CA GLN A 325 -24.43 -16.21 0.81
C GLN A 325 -24.27 -17.20 1.98
N MET A 326 -23.06 -17.30 2.56
CA MET A 326 -22.79 -18.24 3.64
C MET A 326 -23.12 -17.61 5.00
N GLU A 327 -23.78 -18.39 5.85
CA GLU A 327 -24.01 -18.02 7.24
C GLU A 327 -22.71 -18.27 8.05
N LEU A 328 -22.31 -17.30 8.87
CA LEU A 328 -21.01 -17.30 9.54
C LEU A 328 -20.78 -18.51 10.45
N GLY A 329 -21.80 -18.92 11.23
CA GLY A 329 -21.68 -20.05 12.16
C GLY A 329 -21.45 -21.36 11.42
N ALA A 330 -22.21 -21.59 10.34
CA ALA A 330 -22.07 -22.77 9.50
C ALA A 330 -20.76 -22.78 8.72
N LEU A 331 -20.30 -21.61 8.25
CA LEU A 331 -19.01 -21.47 7.59
C LEU A 331 -17.85 -21.74 8.58
N ARG A 332 -17.93 -21.19 9.81
CA ARG A 332 -16.94 -21.45 10.86
C ARG A 332 -16.88 -22.94 11.20
N GLU A 333 -18.02 -23.61 11.40
CA GLU A 333 -18.06 -25.06 11.62
C GLU A 333 -17.39 -25.79 10.45
N THR A 334 -17.72 -25.42 9.22
CA THR A 334 -17.16 -26.05 8.02
C THR A 334 -15.63 -25.93 7.98
N ARG A 335 -15.11 -24.73 8.20
CA ARG A 335 -13.66 -24.43 8.10
C ARG A 335 -12.86 -25.04 9.25
N THR A 336 -13.38 -25.01 10.47
CA THR A 336 -12.68 -25.52 11.66
C THR A 336 -12.81 -27.04 11.86
N LYS A 337 -13.79 -27.67 11.19
CA LYS A 337 -13.96 -29.13 11.22
C LYS A 337 -12.76 -29.87 10.62
N ASN A 338 -12.14 -29.33 9.59
CA ASN A 338 -10.88 -29.84 9.06
C ASN A 338 -9.72 -29.44 9.99
N ARG A 339 -9.54 -30.20 11.07
CA ARG A 339 -8.51 -29.94 12.08
C ARG A 339 -7.08 -29.94 11.53
N SER A 340 -6.82 -30.65 10.44
CA SER A 340 -5.50 -30.68 9.78
C SER A 340 -5.15 -29.32 9.19
N ASP A 341 -6.04 -28.74 8.39
CA ASP A 341 -5.81 -27.46 7.73
C ASP A 341 -5.83 -26.30 8.73
N PHE A 342 -6.79 -26.31 9.66
CA PHE A 342 -6.84 -25.32 10.73
C PHE A 342 -5.57 -25.38 11.61
N GLY A 343 -5.13 -26.57 12.02
CA GLY A 343 -3.91 -26.74 12.79
C GLY A 343 -2.65 -26.35 11.98
N ARG A 344 -2.63 -26.57 10.67
CA ARG A 344 -1.56 -26.08 9.80
C ARG A 344 -1.53 -24.54 9.79
N PHE A 345 -2.68 -23.89 9.60
CA PHE A 345 -2.80 -22.43 9.67
C PHE A 345 -2.24 -21.87 10.98
N GLN A 346 -2.65 -22.44 12.12
CA GLN A 346 -2.16 -22.00 13.44
C GLN A 346 -0.63 -22.16 13.57
N ARG A 347 -0.06 -23.29 13.14
CA ARG A 347 1.40 -23.52 13.19
C ARG A 347 2.16 -22.56 12.29
N GLU A 348 1.67 -22.29 11.07
CA GLU A 348 2.30 -21.35 10.15
C GLU A 348 2.29 -19.93 10.71
N VAL A 349 1.20 -19.51 11.34
CA VAL A 349 1.14 -18.21 12.03
C VAL A 349 2.19 -18.15 13.14
N GLN A 350 2.20 -19.13 14.05
CA GLN A 350 3.14 -19.14 15.18
C GLN A 350 4.59 -19.14 14.69
N THR A 351 4.93 -20.06 13.78
CA THR A 351 6.30 -20.18 13.25
C THR A 351 6.78 -18.89 12.59
N SER A 352 5.94 -18.28 11.75
CA SER A 352 6.32 -17.05 11.04
C SER A 352 6.46 -15.87 12.01
N ILE A 353 5.53 -15.70 12.93
CA ILE A 353 5.58 -14.62 13.92
C ILE A 353 6.79 -14.79 14.84
N ASP A 354 7.11 -16.00 15.32
CA ASP A 354 8.28 -16.28 16.16
C ASP A 354 9.60 -15.97 15.47
N GLN A 355 9.63 -16.07 14.14
CA GLN A 355 10.75 -15.68 13.30
C GLN A 355 10.77 -14.17 12.96
N GLY A 356 9.76 -13.40 13.40
CA GLY A 356 9.62 -11.99 13.06
C GLY A 356 9.22 -11.75 11.60
N VAL A 357 8.51 -12.71 10.98
CA VAL A 357 8.03 -12.64 9.61
C VAL A 357 6.53 -12.32 9.60
N PRO A 358 6.10 -11.10 9.26
CA PRO A 358 4.69 -10.77 9.12
C PRO A 358 4.11 -11.51 7.91
N LEU A 359 2.87 -11.98 8.04
CA LEU A 359 2.21 -12.73 6.97
C LEU A 359 1.25 -11.84 6.19
N LEU A 360 1.35 -11.83 4.89
CA LEU A 360 0.34 -11.30 3.98
C LEU A 360 -0.89 -12.20 4.07
N TRP A 361 -2.02 -11.62 4.47
CA TRP A 361 -3.23 -12.34 4.80
C TRP A 361 -4.43 -11.82 4.01
N SER A 362 -4.87 -12.59 3.02
CA SER A 362 -6.04 -12.30 2.21
C SER A 362 -7.30 -12.81 2.91
N VAL A 363 -8.29 -11.95 3.03
CA VAL A 363 -9.53 -12.21 3.76
C VAL A 363 -10.76 -11.81 2.97
N GLN A 364 -11.90 -12.39 3.33
CA GLN A 364 -13.22 -11.92 2.94
C GLN A 364 -13.79 -11.03 4.04
N LEU A 365 -13.97 -9.73 3.75
CA LEU A 365 -14.58 -8.75 4.66
C LEU A 365 -16.11 -8.94 4.77
N GLY A 366 -16.68 -8.36 5.83
CA GLY A 366 -18.13 -8.25 6.03
C GLY A 366 -18.80 -9.48 6.64
N LEU A 367 -18.05 -10.55 6.90
CA LEU A 367 -18.57 -11.76 7.55
C LEU A 367 -18.47 -11.69 9.07
N VAL A 368 -17.31 -11.34 9.57
CA VAL A 368 -17.08 -11.13 11.00
C VAL A 368 -17.25 -9.66 11.33
N LYS A 369 -17.99 -9.36 12.39
CA LYS A 369 -18.18 -7.97 12.84
C LYS A 369 -16.90 -7.47 13.53
N GLU A 370 -16.28 -6.47 12.94
CA GLU A 370 -15.01 -5.90 13.43
C GLU A 370 -15.18 -4.41 13.76
N PRO A 371 -15.00 -3.98 15.02
CA PRO A 371 -15.11 -2.57 15.39
C PRO A 371 -14.13 -1.67 14.62
N GLY A 372 -14.63 -0.55 14.07
CA GLY A 372 -13.82 0.42 13.34
C GLY A 372 -13.26 -0.10 12.00
N VAL A 373 -13.84 -1.14 11.42
CA VAL A 373 -13.52 -1.69 10.11
C VAL A 373 -14.75 -1.56 9.22
N PRO A 374 -14.62 -1.14 7.94
CA PRO A 374 -15.75 -1.14 7.01
C PRO A 374 -16.37 -2.53 6.90
N GLN A 375 -17.70 -2.61 7.08
CA GLN A 375 -18.45 -3.87 7.00
C GLN A 375 -18.95 -4.17 5.58
N VAL A 376 -18.23 -3.68 4.58
CA VAL A 376 -18.53 -3.93 3.17
C VAL A 376 -17.91 -5.26 2.77
N GLY A 377 -18.73 -6.16 2.21
CA GLY A 377 -18.23 -7.46 1.73
C GLY A 377 -17.30 -7.31 0.54
N GLY A 378 -16.15 -7.98 0.58
CA GLY A 378 -15.15 -7.98 -0.49
C GLY A 378 -13.84 -8.61 -0.07
N GLY A 379 -13.00 -8.92 -1.06
CA GLY A 379 -11.64 -9.38 -0.80
C GLY A 379 -10.77 -8.22 -0.28
N HIS A 380 -9.93 -8.51 0.72
CA HIS A 380 -9.03 -7.53 1.30
C HIS A 380 -7.71 -8.17 1.75
N MET A 381 -6.62 -7.39 1.74
CA MET A 381 -5.30 -7.83 2.20
C MET A 381 -4.92 -7.12 3.49
N ARG A 382 -4.50 -7.92 4.48
CA ARG A 382 -4.02 -7.52 5.79
C ARG A 382 -2.65 -8.12 6.08
N LEU A 383 -2.05 -7.78 7.20
CA LEU A 383 -0.89 -8.45 7.76
C LEU A 383 -1.25 -9.14 9.07
N ILE A 384 -0.97 -10.43 9.21
CA ILE A 384 -0.91 -11.05 10.54
C ILE A 384 0.45 -10.68 11.13
N ILE A 385 0.42 -10.09 12.33
CA ILE A 385 1.60 -9.58 13.03
C ILE A 385 1.78 -10.18 14.43
N GLY A 386 0.90 -11.06 14.88
CA GLY A 386 1.00 -11.64 16.21
C GLY A 386 -0.08 -12.67 16.53
N TYR A 387 0.05 -13.25 17.70
CA TYR A 387 -0.92 -14.21 18.23
C TYR A 387 -0.94 -14.23 19.78
N ASN A 388 -2.01 -14.78 20.34
CA ASN A 388 -2.12 -15.12 21.75
C ASN A 388 -2.77 -16.50 21.89
N LEU A 389 -2.01 -17.48 22.36
CA LEU A 389 -2.50 -18.86 22.52
C LEU A 389 -3.47 -19.03 23.69
N LYS A 390 -3.38 -18.14 24.71
CA LYS A 390 -4.22 -18.21 25.91
C LYS A 390 -5.66 -17.78 25.61
N THR A 391 -5.80 -16.72 24.82
CA THR A 391 -7.10 -16.17 24.42
C THR A 391 -7.58 -16.71 23.06
N ASN A 392 -6.78 -17.54 22.39
CA ASN A 392 -7.02 -18.03 21.04
C ASN A 392 -7.27 -16.89 20.03
N GLU A 393 -6.43 -15.86 20.08
CA GLU A 393 -6.51 -14.69 19.20
C GLU A 393 -5.29 -14.59 18.31
N LEU A 394 -5.46 -13.99 17.14
CA LEU A 394 -4.37 -13.45 16.36
C LEU A 394 -4.45 -11.93 16.27
N PHE A 395 -3.29 -11.30 16.07
CA PHE A 395 -3.18 -9.86 15.87
C PHE A 395 -2.91 -9.58 14.41
N TYR A 396 -3.63 -8.62 13.89
CA TYR A 396 -3.49 -8.19 12.50
C TYR A 396 -3.38 -6.68 12.40
N SER A 397 -2.84 -6.24 11.29
CA SER A 397 -2.66 -4.84 10.95
C SER A 397 -3.23 -4.58 9.57
N ASP A 398 -4.05 -3.56 9.46
CA ASP A 398 -4.67 -3.13 8.22
C ASP A 398 -3.90 -1.97 7.56
N SER A 399 -4.15 -1.70 6.28
CA SER A 399 -3.55 -0.61 5.51
C SER A 399 -4.47 0.62 5.39
N TRP A 400 -5.32 0.87 6.38
CA TRP A 400 -6.25 2.01 6.43
C TRP A 400 -5.76 3.17 7.31
N GLY A 401 -4.46 3.25 7.54
CA GLY A 401 -3.85 4.37 8.26
C GLY A 401 -3.94 4.27 9.77
N ALA A 402 -3.88 5.43 10.43
CA ALA A 402 -3.82 5.52 11.89
C ALA A 402 -5.01 4.86 12.58
N GLY A 403 -4.73 4.10 13.64
CA GLY A 403 -5.73 3.31 14.38
C GLY A 403 -5.96 1.91 13.83
N HIS A 404 -5.27 1.54 12.75
CA HIS A 404 -5.35 0.22 12.14
C HIS A 404 -4.03 -0.57 12.26
N GLU A 405 -3.10 -0.10 13.07
CA GLU A 405 -1.77 -0.70 13.27
C GLU A 405 -1.84 -2.07 13.91
N GLN A 406 -2.76 -2.25 14.86
CA GLN A 406 -2.93 -3.51 15.58
C GLN A 406 -4.38 -3.69 16.02
N LYS A 407 -4.98 -4.78 15.54
CA LYS A 407 -6.31 -5.24 15.89
C LYS A 407 -6.25 -6.71 16.29
N ARG A 408 -7.32 -7.23 16.91
CA ARG A 408 -7.42 -8.61 17.39
C ARG A 408 -8.63 -9.31 16.79
N MET A 409 -8.51 -10.60 16.57
CA MET A 409 -9.60 -11.47 16.12
C MET A 409 -9.39 -12.88 16.68
N LEU A 410 -10.49 -13.58 17.01
CA LEU A 410 -10.41 -15.00 17.34
C LEU A 410 -9.81 -15.78 16.16
N THR A 411 -8.91 -16.72 16.46
CA THR A 411 -8.21 -17.51 15.45
C THR A 411 -9.17 -18.31 14.56
N ASP A 412 -10.29 -18.77 15.15
CA ASP A 412 -11.34 -19.48 14.41
C ASP A 412 -12.02 -18.58 13.38
N ASP A 413 -12.33 -17.33 13.77
CA ASP A 413 -12.89 -16.32 12.87
C ASP A 413 -11.90 -15.95 11.77
N ALA A 414 -10.65 -15.75 12.14
CA ALA A 414 -9.58 -15.45 11.19
C ALA A 414 -9.43 -16.55 10.13
N TRP A 415 -9.42 -17.83 10.56
CA TRP A 415 -9.39 -18.95 9.61
C TRP A 415 -10.63 -18.98 8.74
N THR A 416 -11.80 -18.70 9.32
CA THR A 416 -13.09 -18.73 8.62
C THR A 416 -13.11 -17.76 7.44
N ILE A 417 -12.54 -16.55 7.60
CA ILE A 417 -12.51 -15.52 6.54
C ILE A 417 -11.27 -15.57 5.66
N THR A 418 -10.29 -16.46 5.94
CA THR A 418 -9.05 -16.58 5.17
C THR A 418 -9.33 -17.08 3.75
N THR A 419 -8.86 -16.32 2.75
CA THR A 419 -8.86 -16.70 1.34
C THR A 419 -7.46 -16.92 0.78
N GLY A 420 -6.44 -16.47 1.50
CA GLY A 420 -5.04 -16.68 1.12
C GLY A 420 -4.08 -16.23 2.21
N MET A 421 -2.89 -16.80 2.22
CA MET A 421 -1.82 -16.42 3.13
C MET A 421 -0.46 -16.68 2.50
N ALA A 422 0.48 -15.75 2.68
CA ALA A 422 1.84 -15.91 2.20
C ALA A 422 2.84 -15.17 3.07
N ALA A 423 4.09 -15.63 3.01
CA ALA A 423 5.24 -14.98 3.61
C ALA A 423 6.14 -14.37 2.53
N ILE A 424 6.65 -13.18 2.80
CA ILE A 424 7.83 -12.62 2.13
C ILE A 424 8.94 -12.67 3.16
N GLU A 425 9.99 -13.40 2.86
CA GLU A 425 11.09 -13.66 3.79
C GLU A 425 12.38 -13.03 3.23
N PRO A 426 13.18 -12.28 4.02
CA PRO A 426 14.47 -11.75 3.57
C PRO A 426 15.46 -12.90 3.33
N THR A 427 16.32 -12.77 2.29
CA THR A 427 17.36 -13.76 1.94
C THR A 427 18.75 -13.23 2.23
#